data_1303c02f0921020dde8c9f039f47d01a
#
_entry.id   1303c02f0921020dde8c9f039f47d01a
#
_cell.length_a   1.000
_cell.length_b   1.000
_cell.length_c   1.000
_cell.angle_alpha   90.00
_cell.angle_beta   90.00
_cell.angle_gamma   90.00
#
_symmetry.space_group_name_H-M   'P 1'
#
loop_
_entity.id
_entity.type
_entity.pdbx_description
1 polymer ?
#
loop_
_entity_poly.entity_id
_entity_poly.type
_entity_poly.pdbx_seq_one_letter_code
_entity_poly.pdbx_strand_id
1 'polypeptide(L)'
;MSQNPNVEQAPQYADDEIDLRELFVTLWRGKWIIILFTIVFAAAGVFYALSKPNIYQSSVLLAPVQSEGGAGISGQLGGLASLAGISLGGGGSNQTVIAKEVLQSRAFLTDFIHRHNFIIPLMAIEAWDIENEKWLINREVYNPETGEWLTDDEGESLEPTDWDMVKQFKESHLSLSTNEDIGMVTLNIKSQAPSSGQGMG
;
A
#
# COMPACT_ATOMS: atom_id res chain seq x y z
N MET A 1 -13.77 -72.46 -53.82
CA MET A 1 -14.50 -71.40 -53.16
C MET A 1 -13.83 -71.25 -51.80
N SER A 2 -12.89 -70.25 -51.71
CA SER A 2 -12.19 -69.92 -50.50
C SER A 2 -12.54 -68.51 -50.13
N GLN A 3 -13.18 -68.33 -49.05
CA GLN A 3 -13.43 -67.03 -48.45
C GLN A 3 -12.33 -66.81 -47.41
N ASN A 4 -11.57 -65.74 -47.65
CA ASN A 4 -10.59 -65.21 -46.76
C ASN A 4 -11.25 -64.20 -45.85
N PRO A 5 -11.34 -64.35 -44.53
CA PRO A 5 -11.84 -63.29 -43.65
C PRO A 5 -10.68 -62.32 -43.42
N ASN A 6 -10.89 -61.14 -43.91
CA ASN A 6 -10.07 -59.97 -43.68
C ASN A 6 -10.15 -59.64 -42.17
N VAL A 7 -9.07 -59.89 -41.47
CA VAL A 7 -8.93 -59.48 -40.05
C VAL A 7 -8.58 -58.00 -40.08
N GLU A 8 -9.59 -57.18 -39.85
CA GLU A 8 -9.46 -55.77 -39.59
C GLU A 8 -8.63 -55.56 -38.31
N GLN A 9 -7.37 -55.17 -38.51
CA GLN A 9 -6.53 -54.79 -37.42
C GLN A 9 -7.09 -53.50 -36.80
N ALA A 10 -7.64 -53.62 -35.60
CA ALA A 10 -8.01 -52.49 -34.78
C ALA A 10 -6.78 -51.57 -34.57
N PRO A 11 -6.95 -50.25 -34.63
CA PRO A 11 -5.85 -49.32 -34.36
C PRO A 11 -5.34 -49.56 -32.95
N GLN A 12 -4.08 -49.97 -32.84
CA GLN A 12 -3.35 -49.94 -31.60
C GLN A 12 -3.28 -48.47 -31.15
N TYR A 13 -4.11 -48.12 -30.18
CA TYR A 13 -3.88 -46.94 -29.37
C TYR A 13 -2.54 -47.20 -28.70
N ALA A 14 -1.51 -46.49 -29.16
CA ALA A 14 -0.29 -46.37 -28.38
C ALA A 14 -0.70 -45.78 -27.05
N ASP A 15 -0.65 -46.59 -26.00
CA ASP A 15 -0.76 -46.14 -24.65
C ASP A 15 0.32 -45.08 -24.47
N ASP A 16 -0.12 -43.82 -24.38
CA ASP A 16 0.73 -42.66 -24.09
C ASP A 16 1.09 -42.71 -22.58
N GLU A 17 1.65 -43.84 -22.17
CA GLU A 17 2.16 -44.03 -20.84
C GLU A 17 3.45 -43.20 -20.74
N ILE A 18 3.34 -42.06 -20.04
CA ILE A 18 4.50 -41.24 -19.72
C ILE A 18 5.47 -42.08 -18.89
N ASP A 19 6.52 -42.58 -19.53
CA ASP A 19 7.55 -43.37 -18.84
C ASP A 19 8.32 -42.41 -17.88
N LEU A 20 7.97 -42.52 -16.59
CA LEU A 20 8.61 -41.75 -15.52
C LEU A 20 10.14 -41.92 -15.50
N ARG A 21 10.64 -43.04 -16.01
CA ARG A 21 12.07 -43.29 -16.11
C ARG A 21 12.69 -42.44 -17.21
N GLU A 22 12.02 -42.32 -18.35
CA GLU A 22 12.49 -41.50 -19.47
C GLU A 22 12.47 -40.03 -19.09
N LEU A 23 11.42 -39.57 -18.39
CA LEU A 23 11.33 -38.23 -17.83
C LEU A 23 12.49 -37.94 -16.87
N PHE A 24 12.80 -38.88 -15.96
CA PHE A 24 13.88 -38.72 -15.00
C PHE A 24 15.27 -38.65 -15.69
N VAL A 25 15.49 -39.48 -16.70
CA VAL A 25 16.77 -39.48 -17.47
C VAL A 25 16.92 -38.18 -18.24
N THR A 26 15.84 -37.67 -18.83
CA THR A 26 15.83 -36.38 -19.55
C THR A 26 16.12 -35.23 -18.61
N LEU A 27 15.50 -35.22 -17.44
CA LEU A 27 15.76 -34.22 -16.38
C LEU A 27 17.23 -34.28 -15.91
N TRP A 28 17.75 -35.49 -15.73
CA TRP A 28 19.14 -35.70 -15.30
C TRP A 28 20.15 -35.23 -16.33
N ARG A 29 19.87 -35.39 -17.61
CA ARG A 29 20.70 -34.85 -18.70
C ARG A 29 20.70 -33.33 -18.74
N GLY A 30 19.54 -32.69 -18.44
CA GLY A 30 19.35 -31.24 -18.39
C GLY A 30 19.76 -30.58 -17.06
N LYS A 31 20.25 -31.36 -16.06
CA LYS A 31 20.52 -30.86 -14.70
C LYS A 31 21.35 -29.59 -14.63
N TRP A 32 22.38 -29.48 -15.47
CA TRP A 32 23.25 -28.30 -15.48
C TRP A 32 22.54 -27.04 -15.94
N ILE A 33 21.61 -27.14 -16.89
CA ILE A 33 20.81 -26.04 -17.36
C ILE A 33 19.84 -25.62 -16.24
N ILE A 34 19.19 -26.59 -15.60
CA ILE A 34 18.26 -26.34 -14.48
C ILE A 34 19.00 -25.65 -13.33
N ILE A 35 20.16 -26.17 -12.93
CA ILE A 35 20.98 -25.59 -11.86
C ILE A 35 21.41 -24.17 -12.22
N LEU A 36 21.87 -23.93 -13.45
CA LEU A 36 22.28 -22.60 -13.89
C LEU A 36 21.13 -21.60 -13.79
N PHE A 37 19.96 -21.94 -14.35
CA PHE A 37 18.79 -21.06 -14.27
C PHE A 37 18.35 -20.83 -12.83
N THR A 38 18.34 -21.88 -12.01
CA THR A 38 17.98 -21.75 -10.59
C THR A 38 18.91 -20.77 -9.87
N ILE A 39 20.22 -20.85 -10.08
CA ILE A 39 21.21 -19.95 -9.47
C ILE A 39 21.00 -18.52 -9.96
N VAL A 40 20.80 -18.33 -11.27
CA VAL A 40 20.59 -16.99 -11.84
C VAL A 40 19.33 -16.34 -11.29
N PHE A 41 18.21 -17.08 -11.29
CA PHE A 41 16.94 -16.55 -10.74
C PHE A 41 16.99 -16.35 -9.24
N ALA A 42 17.67 -17.23 -8.50
CA ALA A 42 17.85 -17.07 -7.06
C ALA A 42 18.67 -15.79 -6.75
N ALA A 43 19.79 -15.60 -7.46
CA ALA A 43 20.62 -14.41 -7.31
C ALA A 43 19.84 -13.12 -7.67
N ALA A 44 19.10 -13.14 -8.79
CA ALA A 44 18.25 -12.03 -9.19
C ALA A 44 17.15 -11.75 -8.16
N GLY A 45 16.52 -12.79 -7.61
CA GLY A 45 15.50 -12.66 -6.56
C GLY A 45 16.04 -12.07 -5.27
N VAL A 46 17.22 -12.49 -4.83
CA VAL A 46 17.89 -11.92 -3.64
C VAL A 46 18.24 -10.46 -3.89
N PHE A 47 18.82 -10.14 -5.04
CA PHE A 47 19.14 -8.75 -5.40
C PHE A 47 17.90 -7.88 -5.41
N TYR A 48 16.81 -8.35 -6.03
CA TYR A 48 15.53 -7.65 -6.04
C TYR A 48 14.97 -7.46 -4.63
N ALA A 49 15.02 -8.48 -3.78
CA ALA A 49 14.52 -8.40 -2.42
C ALA A 49 15.30 -7.38 -1.57
N LEU A 50 16.63 -7.36 -1.70
CA LEU A 50 17.49 -6.41 -0.98
C LEU A 50 17.35 -4.97 -1.49
N SER A 51 16.92 -4.77 -2.74
CA SER A 51 16.69 -3.42 -3.28
C SER A 51 15.37 -2.78 -2.83
N LYS A 52 14.49 -3.53 -2.13
CA LYS A 52 13.23 -2.97 -1.64
C LYS A 52 13.42 -2.29 -0.27
N PRO A 53 12.93 -1.06 -0.11
CA PRO A 53 12.96 -0.39 1.19
C PRO A 53 12.05 -1.09 2.19
N ASN A 54 12.45 -1.11 3.45
CA ASN A 54 11.61 -1.58 4.54
C ASN A 54 10.51 -0.55 4.80
N ILE A 55 9.25 -1.01 4.87
CA ILE A 55 8.10 -0.16 5.15
C ILE A 55 7.49 -0.63 6.47
N TYR A 56 7.44 0.29 7.43
CA TYR A 56 6.78 0.10 8.72
C TYR A 56 5.37 0.68 8.64
N GLN A 57 4.41 -0.01 9.23
CA GLN A 57 3.03 0.44 9.27
C GLN A 57 2.56 0.55 10.71
N SER A 58 2.05 1.71 11.07
CA SER A 58 1.33 1.94 12.31
C SER A 58 -0.17 1.97 12.00
N SER A 59 -0.96 1.27 12.81
CA SER A 59 -2.41 1.16 12.62
C SER A 59 -3.14 1.61 13.87
N VAL A 60 -4.09 2.51 13.70
CA VAL A 60 -4.98 2.98 14.76
C VAL A 60 -6.42 2.67 14.38
N LEU A 61 -7.14 2.01 15.29
CA LEU A 61 -8.55 1.73 15.14
C LEU A 61 -9.38 2.83 15.79
N LEU A 62 -10.20 3.49 15.01
CA LEU A 62 -11.11 4.54 15.45
C LEU A 62 -12.53 3.97 15.50
N ALA A 63 -13.12 3.99 16.70
CA ALA A 63 -14.50 3.61 16.90
C ALA A 63 -15.36 4.89 17.00
N PRO A 64 -16.55 4.92 16.37
CA PRO A 64 -17.47 6.03 16.57
C PRO A 64 -17.96 6.05 18.01
N VAL A 65 -17.80 7.18 18.68
CA VAL A 65 -18.41 7.38 20.01
C VAL A 65 -19.88 7.69 19.80
N GLN A 66 -20.75 6.79 20.23
CA GLN A 66 -22.17 7.09 20.33
C GLN A 66 -22.35 8.05 21.50
N SER A 67 -22.62 9.31 21.20
CA SER A 67 -22.99 10.28 22.22
C SER A 67 -24.38 9.95 22.73
N GLU A 68 -24.50 9.20 23.81
CA GLU A 68 -25.76 8.96 24.54
C GLU A 68 -26.34 10.22 25.22
N GLY A 69 -25.85 11.40 24.88
CA GLY A 69 -26.14 12.63 25.58
C GLY A 69 -26.72 13.78 24.73
N GLY A 70 -27.42 13.50 23.65
CA GLY A 70 -27.99 14.55 22.78
C GLY A 70 -29.48 14.45 22.53
N ALA A 71 -30.30 14.20 23.56
CA ALA A 71 -31.76 14.06 23.44
C ALA A 71 -32.51 15.35 23.11
N GLY A 72 -31.85 16.50 23.01
CA GLY A 72 -32.54 17.79 22.84
C GLY A 72 -32.65 18.32 21.41
N ILE A 73 -31.59 18.25 20.62
CA ILE A 73 -31.57 18.90 19.29
C ILE A 73 -31.45 17.88 18.14
N SER A 74 -30.70 16.84 18.33
CA SER A 74 -30.52 15.79 17.31
C SER A 74 -31.79 14.96 17.06
N GLY A 75 -32.63 14.75 18.08
CA GLY A 75 -33.92 14.08 17.95
C GLY A 75 -34.93 14.90 17.13
N GLN A 76 -34.94 16.22 17.31
CA GLN A 76 -35.86 17.12 16.62
C GLN A 76 -35.43 17.36 15.16
N LEU A 77 -34.10 17.46 14.90
CA LEU A 77 -33.57 17.55 13.55
C LEU A 77 -33.67 16.22 12.78
N GLY A 78 -33.53 15.10 13.46
CA GLY A 78 -33.74 13.77 12.88
C GLY A 78 -35.16 13.52 12.42
N GLY A 79 -36.16 14.04 13.21
CA GLY A 79 -37.57 14.01 12.85
C GLY A 79 -37.90 14.86 11.61
N LEU A 80 -37.31 16.03 11.48
CA LEU A 80 -37.49 16.90 10.32
C LEU A 80 -36.80 16.36 9.07
N ALA A 81 -35.61 15.73 9.22
CA ALA A 81 -34.90 15.11 8.13
C ALA A 81 -35.62 13.86 7.57
N SER A 82 -36.29 13.09 8.44
CA SER A 82 -37.09 11.93 8.00
C SER A 82 -38.35 12.36 7.22
N LEU A 83 -38.95 13.51 7.58
CA LEU A 83 -40.05 14.11 6.82
C LEU A 83 -39.62 14.65 5.46
N ALA A 84 -38.35 15.05 5.32
CA ALA A 84 -37.74 15.44 4.04
C ALA A 84 -37.23 14.25 3.20
N GLY A 85 -37.50 13.00 3.65
CA GLY A 85 -37.01 11.79 2.94
C GLY A 85 -35.53 11.54 3.08
N ILE A 86 -34.85 12.28 3.94
CA ILE A 86 -33.42 12.10 4.23
C ILE A 86 -33.31 11.10 5.37
N SER A 87 -33.01 9.86 5.06
CA SER A 87 -32.78 8.83 6.07
C SER A 87 -31.46 9.11 6.79
N LEU A 88 -31.52 9.83 7.90
CA LEU A 88 -30.45 9.96 8.88
C LEU A 88 -30.34 8.69 9.74
N GLY A 89 -30.64 7.54 9.13
CA GLY A 89 -30.66 6.25 9.79
C GLY A 89 -29.24 5.85 10.23
N GLY A 90 -29.05 5.84 11.53
CA GLY A 90 -27.84 5.35 12.18
C GLY A 90 -26.86 6.46 12.53
N GLY A 91 -27.05 7.11 13.66
CA GLY A 91 -26.22 8.22 14.15
C GLY A 91 -24.71 7.92 14.27
N GLY A 92 -24.28 6.66 14.19
CA GLY A 92 -22.89 6.26 14.19
C GLY A 92 -22.23 6.29 12.79
N SER A 93 -22.96 5.86 11.77
CA SER A 93 -22.42 5.76 10.40
C SER A 93 -22.12 7.12 9.78
N ASN A 94 -22.99 8.11 9.99
CA ASN A 94 -22.77 9.46 9.49
C ASN A 94 -21.58 10.17 10.15
N GLN A 95 -21.38 10.00 11.45
CA GLN A 95 -20.22 10.58 12.14
C GLN A 95 -18.92 9.97 11.66
N THR A 96 -18.90 8.67 11.43
CA THR A 96 -17.74 7.96 10.91
C THR A 96 -17.38 8.43 9.49
N VAL A 97 -18.36 8.61 8.62
CA VAL A 97 -18.16 9.13 7.27
C VAL A 97 -17.61 10.56 7.31
N ILE A 98 -18.21 11.42 8.13
CA ILE A 98 -17.74 12.81 8.30
C ILE A 98 -16.30 12.83 8.84
N ALA A 99 -15.99 12.04 9.86
CA ALA A 99 -14.64 11.95 10.41
C ALA A 99 -13.61 11.49 9.35
N LYS A 100 -13.97 10.49 8.55
CA LYS A 100 -13.14 10.02 7.44
C LYS A 100 -12.90 11.11 6.40
N GLU A 101 -13.95 11.82 5.99
CA GLU A 101 -13.83 12.91 5.02
C GLU A 101 -12.97 14.06 5.55
N VAL A 102 -13.14 14.41 6.84
CA VAL A 102 -12.30 15.43 7.49
C VAL A 102 -10.84 15.01 7.54
N LEU A 103 -10.55 13.75 7.94
CA LEU A 103 -9.19 13.22 7.99
C LEU A 103 -8.51 13.18 6.60
N GLN A 104 -9.30 13.05 5.54
CA GLN A 104 -8.79 13.07 4.15
C GLN A 104 -8.85 14.47 3.53
N SER A 105 -9.44 15.45 4.20
CA SER A 105 -9.59 16.78 3.65
C SER A 105 -8.22 17.46 3.49
N ARG A 106 -8.10 18.24 2.41
CA ARG A 106 -6.88 19.00 2.14
C ARG A 106 -6.53 19.94 3.30
N ALA A 107 -7.52 20.65 3.81
CA ALA A 107 -7.31 21.62 4.88
C ALA A 107 -6.74 20.97 6.15
N PHE A 108 -7.28 19.82 6.55
CA PHE A 108 -6.78 19.08 7.71
C PHE A 108 -5.36 18.57 7.47
N LEU A 109 -5.09 17.97 6.32
CA LEU A 109 -3.78 17.39 6.03
C LEU A 109 -2.69 18.47 5.87
N THR A 110 -3.01 19.61 5.26
CA THR A 110 -2.09 20.75 5.18
C THR A 110 -1.74 21.27 6.57
N ASP A 111 -2.74 21.53 7.43
CA ASP A 111 -2.52 21.98 8.81
C ASP A 111 -1.70 20.96 9.61
N PHE A 112 -2.00 19.68 9.45
CA PHE A 112 -1.29 18.59 10.11
C PHE A 112 0.20 18.53 9.68
N ILE A 113 0.48 18.58 8.37
CA ILE A 113 1.84 18.51 7.83
C ILE A 113 2.67 19.70 8.33
N HIS A 114 2.12 20.91 8.27
CA HIS A 114 2.82 22.12 8.74
C HIS A 114 3.04 22.13 10.24
N ARG A 115 2.01 21.79 11.02
CA ARG A 115 2.04 21.80 12.49
C ARG A 115 3.07 20.82 13.07
N HIS A 116 3.26 19.69 12.40
CA HIS A 116 4.19 18.66 12.84
C HIS A 116 5.53 18.66 12.09
N ASN A 117 5.80 19.70 11.30
CA ASN A 117 7.04 19.82 10.50
C ASN A 117 7.32 18.59 9.61
N PHE A 118 6.25 17.99 9.03
CA PHE A 118 6.38 16.82 8.16
C PHE A 118 6.82 17.12 6.74
N ILE A 119 7.10 18.38 6.40
CA ILE A 119 7.45 18.80 5.03
C ILE A 119 8.73 18.10 4.56
N ILE A 120 9.81 18.23 5.33
CA ILE A 120 11.11 17.63 4.99
C ILE A 120 11.03 16.09 5.01
N PRO A 121 10.49 15.43 6.06
CA PRO A 121 10.31 13.99 6.07
C PRO A 121 9.48 13.44 4.92
N LEU A 122 8.54 14.22 4.41
CA LEU A 122 7.62 13.80 3.35
C LEU A 122 8.19 13.99 1.95
N MET A 123 8.93 15.08 1.72
CA MET A 123 9.29 15.55 0.38
C MET A 123 10.78 15.51 0.07
N ALA A 124 11.64 15.56 1.10
CA ALA A 124 13.10 15.63 0.92
C ALA A 124 13.83 14.35 1.34
N ILE A 125 13.12 13.32 1.83
CA ILE A 125 13.75 12.08 2.25
C ILE A 125 13.71 11.08 1.12
N GLU A 126 14.86 10.50 0.80
CA GLU A 126 15.02 9.45 -0.20
C GLU A 126 14.86 8.05 0.42
N ALA A 127 15.50 7.81 1.57
CA ALA A 127 15.48 6.52 2.25
C ALA A 127 15.80 6.65 3.75
N TRP A 128 15.60 5.55 4.47
CA TRP A 128 16.07 5.38 5.85
C TRP A 128 17.34 4.52 5.85
N ASP A 129 18.44 5.09 6.36
CA ASP A 129 19.67 4.35 6.61
C ASP A 129 19.54 3.57 7.93
N ILE A 130 19.46 2.25 7.79
CA ILE A 130 19.26 1.33 8.92
C ILE A 130 20.52 1.22 9.78
N GLU A 131 21.72 1.34 9.19
CA GLU A 131 22.98 1.17 9.90
C GLU A 131 23.30 2.38 10.76
N ASN A 132 23.00 3.58 10.27
CA ASN A 132 23.30 4.83 10.95
C ASN A 132 22.07 5.43 11.67
N GLU A 133 20.91 4.80 11.54
CA GLU A 133 19.63 5.27 12.10
C GLU A 133 19.32 6.72 11.72
N LYS A 134 19.56 7.06 10.44
CA LYS A 134 19.42 8.42 9.91
C LYS A 134 18.60 8.45 8.64
N TRP A 135 17.93 9.58 8.44
CA TRP A 135 17.30 9.88 7.17
C TRP A 135 18.33 10.26 6.13
N LEU A 136 18.26 9.62 4.97
CA LEU A 136 18.99 10.05 3.78
C LEU A 136 18.20 11.15 3.09
N ILE A 137 18.70 12.36 3.20
CA ILE A 137 18.07 13.53 2.59
C ILE A 137 18.53 13.62 1.14
N ASN A 138 17.59 13.82 0.25
CA ASN A 138 17.87 14.10 -1.15
C ASN A 138 18.46 15.52 -1.29
N ARG A 139 19.76 15.57 -1.49
CA ARG A 139 20.52 16.82 -1.61
C ARG A 139 20.33 17.52 -2.97
N GLU A 140 19.60 16.91 -3.89
CA GLU A 140 19.23 17.54 -5.16
C GLU A 140 18.02 18.46 -5.02
N VAL A 141 17.20 18.28 -3.98
CA VAL A 141 16.00 19.10 -3.75
C VAL A 141 16.10 19.96 -2.50
N TYR A 142 16.86 19.53 -1.48
CA TYR A 142 16.95 20.22 -0.20
C TYR A 142 18.37 20.23 0.37
N ASN A 143 18.83 21.39 0.80
CA ASN A 143 20.13 21.56 1.48
C ASN A 143 19.96 21.50 2.99
N PRO A 144 20.40 20.41 3.68
CA PRO A 144 20.25 20.26 5.11
C PRO A 144 21.16 21.20 5.93
N GLU A 145 22.19 21.81 5.29
CA GLU A 145 23.14 22.70 5.98
C GLU A 145 22.59 24.13 6.06
N THR A 146 21.92 24.59 5.01
CA THR A 146 21.29 25.92 4.96
C THR A 146 19.82 25.90 5.37
N GLY A 147 19.17 24.74 5.33
CA GLY A 147 17.75 24.61 5.59
C GLY A 147 16.85 25.12 4.45
N GLU A 148 17.38 25.18 3.24
CA GLU A 148 16.70 25.75 2.10
C GLU A 148 16.41 24.73 1.01
N TRP A 149 15.28 24.91 0.32
CA TRP A 149 14.95 24.17 -0.89
C TRP A 149 15.78 24.72 -2.04
N LEU A 150 16.26 23.82 -2.88
CA LEU A 150 17.05 24.20 -4.06
C LEU A 150 16.13 24.70 -5.19
N THR A 151 16.75 25.19 -6.23
CA THR A 151 16.08 25.57 -7.47
C THR A 151 16.45 24.60 -8.58
N ASP A 152 15.55 24.39 -9.51
CA ASP A 152 15.81 23.60 -10.71
C ASP A 152 16.69 24.34 -11.72
N ASP A 153 16.96 23.71 -12.86
CA ASP A 153 17.77 24.30 -13.95
C ASP A 153 17.10 25.51 -14.60
N GLU A 154 15.80 25.73 -14.40
CA GLU A 154 15.01 26.84 -14.91
C GLU A 154 14.96 28.01 -13.91
N GLY A 155 15.46 27.80 -12.68
CA GLY A 155 15.50 28.77 -11.59
C GLY A 155 14.22 28.80 -10.77
N GLU A 156 13.34 27.81 -10.91
CA GLU A 156 12.15 27.66 -10.08
C GLU A 156 12.49 26.93 -8.77
N SER A 157 11.85 27.34 -7.67
CA SER A 157 12.06 26.72 -6.37
C SER A 157 11.47 25.32 -6.36
N LEU A 158 12.27 24.35 -5.86
CA LEU A 158 11.83 22.98 -5.62
C LEU A 158 11.06 22.83 -4.29
N GLU A 159 10.73 23.93 -3.62
CA GLU A 159 9.89 23.93 -2.43
C GLU A 159 8.50 23.37 -2.76
N PRO A 160 8.05 22.30 -2.07
CA PRO A 160 6.78 21.65 -2.39
C PRO A 160 5.61 22.57 -2.04
N THR A 161 4.61 22.56 -2.90
CA THR A 161 3.33 23.23 -2.61
C THR A 161 2.48 22.42 -1.64
N ASP A 162 1.51 23.06 -0.99
CA ASP A 162 0.51 22.36 -0.15
C ASP A 162 -0.20 21.23 -0.89
N TRP A 163 -0.39 21.39 -2.19
CA TRP A 163 -1.02 20.38 -3.01
C TRP A 163 -0.12 19.16 -3.18
N ASP A 164 1.15 19.36 -3.45
CA ASP A 164 2.14 18.28 -3.62
C ASP A 164 2.30 17.49 -2.32
N MET A 165 2.39 18.21 -1.20
CA MET A 165 2.50 17.60 0.13
C MET A 165 1.30 16.73 0.48
N VAL A 166 0.09 17.24 0.28
CA VAL A 166 -1.14 16.49 0.57
C VAL A 166 -1.29 15.29 -0.36
N LYS A 167 -0.97 15.45 -1.64
CA LYS A 167 -0.98 14.36 -2.62
C LYS A 167 -0.01 13.27 -2.21
N GLN A 168 1.25 13.60 -1.96
CA GLN A 168 2.29 12.65 -1.56
C GLN A 168 1.92 11.92 -0.27
N PHE A 169 1.40 12.65 0.73
CA PHE A 169 0.97 12.06 2.00
C PHE A 169 -0.16 11.04 1.82
N LYS A 170 -1.17 11.37 1.00
CA LYS A 170 -2.30 10.48 0.72
C LYS A 170 -1.89 9.23 -0.06
N GLU A 171 -1.02 9.38 -1.04
CA GLU A 171 -0.63 8.28 -1.93
C GLU A 171 0.37 7.32 -1.27
N SER A 172 1.31 7.85 -0.50
CA SER A 172 2.44 7.07 0.01
C SER A 172 2.33 6.69 1.49
N HIS A 173 1.69 7.51 2.31
CA HIS A 173 1.72 7.37 3.77
C HIS A 173 0.37 7.05 4.40
N LEU A 174 -0.73 7.59 3.87
CA LEU A 174 -2.05 7.47 4.46
C LEU A 174 -2.88 6.38 3.80
N SER A 175 -3.40 5.45 4.61
CA SER A 175 -4.41 4.50 4.14
C SER A 175 -5.54 4.40 5.16
N LEU A 176 -6.76 4.63 4.70
CA LEU A 176 -7.97 4.53 5.50
C LEU A 176 -8.81 3.36 5.01
N SER A 177 -9.11 2.46 5.93
CA SER A 177 -10.01 1.34 5.69
C SER A 177 -11.22 1.43 6.61
N THR A 178 -12.41 1.23 6.07
CA THR A 178 -13.67 1.24 6.84
C THR A 178 -14.25 -0.15 6.86
N ASN A 179 -14.56 -0.65 8.05
CA ASN A 179 -15.38 -1.84 8.20
C ASN A 179 -16.85 -1.38 8.25
N GLU A 180 -17.58 -1.63 7.17
CA GLU A 180 -18.96 -1.17 7.01
C GLU A 180 -19.94 -1.86 7.97
N ASP A 181 -19.64 -3.12 8.37
CA ASP A 181 -20.51 -3.90 9.24
C ASP A 181 -20.58 -3.31 10.66
N ILE A 182 -19.48 -2.77 11.16
CA ILE A 182 -19.33 -2.26 12.53
C ILE A 182 -19.05 -0.76 12.59
N GLY A 183 -18.94 -0.09 11.45
CA GLY A 183 -18.71 1.35 11.35
C GLY A 183 -17.34 1.81 11.88
N MET A 184 -16.39 0.92 12.07
CA MET A 184 -15.04 1.25 12.51
C MET A 184 -14.15 1.70 11.36
N VAL A 185 -13.28 2.68 11.62
CA VAL A 185 -12.28 3.17 10.68
C VAL A 185 -10.89 2.78 11.16
N THR A 186 -10.14 2.10 10.33
CA THR A 186 -8.72 1.84 10.57
C THR A 186 -7.90 2.84 9.80
N LEU A 187 -7.13 3.63 10.53
CA LEU A 187 -6.14 4.55 10.00
C LEU A 187 -4.79 3.86 9.99
N ASN A 188 -4.18 3.73 8.83
CA ASN A 188 -2.85 3.18 8.67
C ASN A 188 -1.91 4.28 8.16
N ILE A 189 -0.79 4.44 8.84
CA ILE A 189 0.29 5.33 8.42
C ILE A 189 1.51 4.48 8.12
N LYS A 190 2.06 4.63 6.93
CA LYS A 190 3.27 3.95 6.47
C LYS A 190 4.47 4.88 6.58
N SER A 191 5.59 4.35 7.08
CA SER A 191 6.86 5.06 7.17
C SER A 191 8.01 4.13 6.83
N GLN A 192 9.12 4.66 6.35
CA GLN A 192 10.35 3.90 6.14
C GLN A 192 11.17 3.77 7.42
N ALA A 193 10.95 4.62 8.42
CA ALA A 193 11.62 4.54 9.71
C ALA A 193 10.78 3.74 10.73
N PRO A 194 11.41 2.88 11.55
CA PRO A 194 10.74 2.10 12.58
C PRO A 194 10.17 2.94 13.73
N SER A 195 10.66 4.16 13.92
CA SER A 195 10.27 5.05 15.03
C SER A 195 10.11 6.49 14.57
N SER A 196 9.13 6.75 13.71
CA SER A 196 8.77 8.14 13.35
C SER A 196 8.06 8.91 14.47
N GLY A 197 8.02 8.34 15.67
CA GLY A 197 7.41 8.96 16.86
C GLY A 197 8.39 9.47 17.93
N GLN A 198 9.68 9.22 17.81
CA GLN A 198 10.67 9.67 18.80
C GLN A 198 11.87 10.30 18.11
N GLY A 199 11.88 11.59 18.00
CA GLY A 199 13.12 12.28 17.70
C GLY A 199 13.05 13.38 16.68
N MET A 200 12.17 14.31 16.87
CA MET A 200 12.41 15.70 16.50
C MET A 200 12.21 16.52 17.77
N GLY A 201 13.25 16.51 18.58
CA GLY A 201 13.51 17.46 19.66
C GLY A 201 14.69 18.31 19.24
#